data_9e26ef748426693aceaa20b9160c3b41
#
_entry.id   9e26ef748426693aceaa20b9160c3b41
#
_cell.length_a   1.000
_cell.length_b   1.000
_cell.length_c   1.000
_cell.angle_alpha   90.00
_cell.angle_beta   90.00
_cell.angle_gamma   90.00
#
_symmetry.space_group_name_H-M   'P 1'
#
loop_
_entity.id
_entity.type
_entity.pdbx_description
1 polymer ?
#
loop_
_entity_poly.entity_id
_entity_poly.type
_entity_poly.pdbx_seq_one_letter_code
_entity_poly.pdbx_strand_id
1 'polypeptide(L)'
;KTTTTSMIGKMLSDGGLDPSIIVGGVAKRTDSGAVMGGSNYMVVEADEFDRSFLKMPSSVAVLTTLEAEHLDCYKDLDDIKDAFVGFAEQVPFFGCIVLCIDEPSLMSIVPRLRKNVVLTYGFSAQADYRCVDRVFTPTGTRFGVSYRGEFLGNIDLNVPGDHNVKNAMAGVAVERSPQPNNAAMASPPSPIALSLKKWRRVCMRIAACSASRSKRWL
;
A
#
# COMPACT_ATOMS: atom_id res chain seq x y z
N LYS A 1 -8.84 -1.06 3.04
CA LYS A 1 -8.36 -1.84 1.86
C LYS A 1 -8.54 -1.02 0.58
N THR A 2 -9.75 -0.68 0.18
CA THR A 2 -10.10 0.01 -1.09
C THR A 2 -9.31 1.32 -1.30
N THR A 3 -9.20 2.16 -0.25
CA THR A 3 -8.43 3.41 -0.34
C THR A 3 -6.96 3.16 -0.62
N THR A 4 -6.34 2.22 0.06
CA THR A 4 -4.92 1.86 -0.15
C THR A 4 -4.70 1.35 -1.57
N THR A 5 -5.52 0.40 -2.04
CA THR A 5 -5.45 -0.16 -3.41
C THR A 5 -5.60 0.93 -4.47
N SER A 6 -6.58 1.83 -4.29
CA SER A 6 -6.78 2.97 -5.21
C SER A 6 -5.61 3.95 -5.20
N MET A 7 -5.02 4.23 -4.04
CA MET A 7 -3.82 5.09 -3.94
C MET A 7 -2.61 4.45 -4.62
N ILE A 8 -2.33 3.17 -4.36
CA ILE A 8 -1.24 2.43 -5.00
C ILE A 8 -1.42 2.45 -6.52
N GLY A 9 -2.60 2.03 -7.02
CA GLY A 9 -2.88 2.00 -8.44
C GLY A 9 -2.71 3.37 -9.11
N LYS A 10 -3.19 4.43 -8.43
CA LYS A 10 -3.02 5.79 -8.93
C LYS A 10 -1.56 6.25 -8.95
N MET A 11 -0.79 5.95 -7.92
CA MET A 11 0.64 6.27 -7.85
C MET A 11 1.41 5.59 -8.98
N LEU A 12 1.18 4.31 -9.21
CA LEU A 12 1.81 3.55 -10.29
C LEU A 12 1.42 4.10 -11.68
N SER A 13 0.14 4.43 -11.88
CA SER A 13 -0.33 5.04 -13.13
C SER A 13 0.32 6.39 -13.40
N ASP A 14 0.41 7.26 -12.38
CA ASP A 14 1.06 8.58 -12.52
C ASP A 14 2.58 8.45 -12.66
N GLY A 15 3.14 7.35 -12.15
CA GLY A 15 4.52 6.91 -12.38
C GLY A 15 4.80 6.45 -13.82
N GLY A 16 3.76 6.26 -14.64
CA GLY A 16 3.86 5.83 -16.03
C GLY A 16 3.84 4.32 -16.24
N LEU A 17 3.43 3.54 -15.21
CA LEU A 17 3.38 2.07 -15.30
C LEU A 17 2.07 1.53 -15.88
N ASP A 18 1.02 2.33 -15.96
CA ASP A 18 -0.30 1.98 -16.52
C ASP A 18 -0.85 0.60 -16.04
N PRO A 19 -1.02 0.39 -14.71
CA PRO A 19 -1.46 -0.89 -14.17
C PRO A 19 -2.96 -1.11 -14.36
N SER A 20 -3.38 -2.37 -14.44
CA SER A 20 -4.77 -2.75 -14.17
C SER A 20 -5.05 -2.64 -12.66
N ILE A 21 -6.24 -2.13 -12.28
CA ILE A 21 -6.60 -1.89 -10.88
C ILE A 21 -7.96 -2.53 -10.62
N ILE A 22 -8.03 -3.41 -9.61
CA ILE A 22 -9.25 -4.09 -9.19
C ILE A 22 -9.50 -3.77 -7.72
N VAL A 23 -10.67 -3.19 -7.41
CA VAL A 23 -11.10 -2.86 -6.05
C VAL A 23 -12.47 -3.47 -5.76
N GLY A 24 -12.72 -3.85 -4.50
CA GLY A 24 -13.99 -4.44 -4.08
C GLY A 24 -15.21 -3.49 -4.12
N GLY A 25 -14.99 -2.20 -4.38
CA GLY A 25 -16.02 -1.18 -4.53
C GLY A 25 -16.00 -0.52 -5.91
N VAL A 26 -16.98 0.35 -6.17
CA VAL A 26 -17.03 1.12 -7.43
C VAL A 26 -15.91 2.16 -7.43
N ALA A 27 -14.95 2.03 -8.35
CA ALA A 27 -13.93 3.06 -8.57
C ALA A 27 -14.57 4.25 -9.29
N LYS A 28 -14.48 5.45 -8.70
CA LYS A 28 -15.09 6.69 -9.22
C LYS A 28 -14.72 7.05 -10.65
N ARG A 29 -13.65 6.48 -11.17
CA ARG A 29 -13.12 6.83 -12.50
C ARG A 29 -13.82 6.09 -13.64
N THR A 30 -14.49 4.97 -13.34
CA THR A 30 -15.02 4.04 -14.36
C THR A 30 -16.44 3.58 -14.08
N ASP A 31 -17.09 4.04 -13.00
CA ASP A 31 -18.34 3.47 -12.48
C ASP A 31 -18.30 1.92 -12.31
N SER A 32 -17.10 1.35 -12.32
CA SER A 32 -16.83 -0.08 -12.15
C SER A 32 -15.76 -0.32 -11.10
N GLY A 33 -15.71 -1.52 -10.52
CA GLY A 33 -14.67 -1.96 -9.59
C GLY A 33 -13.32 -2.28 -10.28
N ALA A 34 -13.22 -2.13 -11.59
CA ALA A 34 -12.02 -2.47 -12.36
C ALA A 34 -11.64 -1.38 -13.37
N VAL A 35 -10.33 -1.14 -13.48
CA VAL A 35 -9.70 -0.32 -14.52
C VAL A 35 -8.69 -1.20 -15.24
N MET A 36 -8.79 -1.33 -16.54
CA MET A 36 -7.80 -2.06 -17.34
C MET A 36 -6.67 -1.11 -17.72
N GLY A 37 -5.43 -1.52 -17.46
CA GLY A 37 -4.21 -0.87 -17.90
C GLY A 37 -3.55 -1.64 -19.05
N GLY A 38 -2.63 -1.00 -19.75
CA GLY A 38 -1.89 -1.60 -20.88
C GLY A 38 -0.61 -2.32 -20.47
N SER A 39 -0.23 -2.30 -19.19
CA SER A 39 1.00 -2.95 -18.71
C SER A 39 0.75 -4.32 -18.09
N ASN A 40 1.84 -5.03 -17.75
CA ASN A 40 1.80 -6.30 -17.02
C ASN A 40 1.61 -6.13 -15.50
N TYR A 41 1.40 -4.90 -15.01
CA TYR A 41 1.16 -4.64 -13.61
C TYR A 41 -0.32 -4.72 -13.29
N MET A 42 -0.63 -5.33 -12.14
CA MET A 42 -1.99 -5.40 -11.61
C MET A 42 -1.99 -5.08 -10.12
N VAL A 43 -2.89 -4.20 -9.70
CA VAL A 43 -3.14 -3.87 -8.30
C VAL A 43 -4.51 -4.37 -7.94
N VAL A 44 -4.58 -5.29 -6.98
CA VAL A 44 -5.82 -5.97 -6.60
C VAL A 44 -6.09 -5.79 -5.12
N GLU A 45 -7.31 -5.44 -4.76
CA GLU A 45 -7.78 -5.48 -3.39
C GLU A 45 -8.00 -6.93 -2.97
N ALA A 46 -7.21 -7.40 -2.01
CA ALA A 46 -7.35 -8.72 -1.40
C ALA A 46 -8.35 -8.64 -0.24
N ASP A 47 -9.42 -9.45 -0.30
CA ASP A 47 -10.40 -9.53 0.77
C ASP A 47 -10.22 -10.83 1.56
N GLU A 48 -10.09 -10.70 2.87
CA GLU A 48 -9.89 -11.81 3.79
C GLU A 48 -11.18 -12.54 4.15
N PHE A 49 -12.36 -11.98 3.85
CA PHE A 49 -13.65 -12.45 4.34
C PHE A 49 -13.89 -13.96 4.14
N ASP A 50 -13.67 -14.48 2.92
CA ASP A 50 -13.92 -15.89 2.57
C ASP A 50 -12.63 -16.68 2.31
N ARG A 51 -11.48 -16.17 2.77
CA ARG A 51 -10.14 -16.71 2.50
C ARG A 51 -9.77 -16.80 1.02
N SER A 52 -10.53 -16.15 0.12
CA SER A 52 -10.24 -16.17 -1.32
C SER A 52 -8.89 -15.52 -1.66
N PHE A 53 -8.44 -14.55 -0.85
CA PHE A 53 -7.12 -13.92 -0.99
C PHE A 53 -5.96 -14.93 -0.93
N LEU A 54 -6.13 -16.08 -0.25
CA LEU A 54 -5.15 -17.17 -0.23
C LEU A 54 -4.96 -17.85 -1.59
N LYS A 55 -5.80 -17.57 -2.57
CA LYS A 55 -5.69 -18.11 -3.93
C LYS A 55 -5.11 -17.09 -4.92
N MET A 56 -4.73 -15.90 -4.43
CA MET A 56 -4.25 -14.79 -5.25
C MET A 56 -2.72 -14.69 -5.15
N PRO A 57 -1.96 -15.25 -6.11
CA PRO A 57 -0.52 -15.08 -6.13
C PRO A 57 -0.15 -13.61 -6.34
N SER A 58 0.75 -13.09 -5.55
CA SER A 58 1.20 -11.71 -5.64
C SER A 58 2.72 -11.62 -5.60
N SER A 59 3.32 -10.72 -6.38
CA SER A 59 4.75 -10.40 -6.29
C SER A 59 5.04 -9.41 -5.17
N VAL A 60 4.03 -8.59 -4.80
CA VAL A 60 4.10 -7.67 -3.67
C VAL A 60 2.80 -7.83 -2.86
N ALA A 61 2.92 -8.24 -1.61
CA ALA A 61 1.80 -8.29 -0.67
C ALA A 61 1.82 -7.06 0.24
N VAL A 62 0.70 -6.34 0.33
CA VAL A 62 0.56 -5.17 1.20
C VAL A 62 -0.38 -5.49 2.34
N LEU A 63 0.14 -5.48 3.57
CA LEU A 63 -0.60 -5.76 4.79
C LEU A 63 -0.81 -4.43 5.54
N THR A 64 -2.06 -3.96 5.61
CA THR A 64 -2.39 -2.65 6.19
C THR A 64 -2.79 -2.72 7.64
N THR A 65 -3.71 -3.64 7.96
CA THR A 65 -4.22 -3.91 9.32
C THR A 65 -4.51 -5.39 9.45
N LEU A 66 -4.52 -5.90 10.69
CA LEU A 66 -4.93 -7.24 11.03
C LEU A 66 -5.75 -7.16 12.32
N GLU A 67 -7.05 -7.31 12.20
CA GLU A 67 -8.01 -7.20 13.29
C GLU A 67 -8.86 -8.47 13.40
N ALA A 68 -9.48 -8.69 14.55
CA ALA A 68 -10.38 -9.82 14.77
C ALA A 68 -11.77 -9.54 14.15
N GLU A 69 -11.81 -9.47 12.83
CA GLU A 69 -13.04 -9.34 12.05
C GLU A 69 -13.41 -10.68 11.39
N HIS A 70 -14.65 -10.79 10.90
CA HIS A 70 -15.12 -11.97 10.16
C HIS A 70 -15.04 -13.29 10.96
N LEU A 71 -15.42 -13.25 12.24
CA LEU A 71 -15.42 -14.43 13.14
C LEU A 71 -16.41 -15.52 12.72
N ASP A 72 -17.23 -15.29 11.71
CA ASP A 72 -18.02 -16.28 10.99
C ASP A 72 -17.17 -17.17 10.06
N CYS A 73 -16.01 -16.66 9.59
CA CYS A 73 -15.07 -17.38 8.71
C CYS A 73 -13.78 -17.81 9.41
N TYR A 74 -13.46 -17.20 10.55
CA TYR A 74 -12.25 -17.45 11.34
C TYR A 74 -12.62 -17.81 12.78
N LYS A 75 -11.90 -18.77 13.33
CA LYS A 75 -12.12 -19.23 14.72
C LYS A 75 -11.76 -18.16 15.75
N ASP A 76 -10.63 -17.49 15.53
CA ASP A 76 -10.03 -16.51 16.42
C ASP A 76 -8.98 -15.68 15.69
N LEU A 77 -8.34 -14.76 16.41
CA LEU A 77 -7.30 -13.89 15.87
C LEU A 77 -6.08 -14.68 15.37
N ASP A 78 -5.75 -15.81 15.98
CA ASP A 78 -4.58 -16.59 15.57
C ASP A 78 -4.84 -17.32 14.25
N ASP A 79 -6.08 -17.77 13.99
CA ASP A 79 -6.48 -18.33 12.71
C ASP A 79 -6.42 -17.26 11.58
N ILE A 80 -6.76 -16.00 11.89
CA ILE A 80 -6.58 -14.88 10.97
C ILE A 80 -5.08 -14.63 10.71
N LYS A 81 -4.25 -14.62 11.76
CA LYS A 81 -2.79 -14.48 11.61
C LYS A 81 -2.20 -15.58 10.74
N ASP A 82 -2.65 -16.83 10.92
CA ASP A 82 -2.22 -17.96 10.11
C ASP A 82 -2.56 -17.77 8.63
N ALA A 83 -3.76 -17.27 8.35
CA ALA A 83 -4.18 -16.97 6.99
C ALA A 83 -3.32 -15.82 6.37
N PHE A 84 -3.04 -14.76 7.13
CA PHE A 84 -2.17 -13.67 6.67
C PHE A 84 -0.72 -14.13 6.40
N VAL A 85 -0.18 -15.01 7.25
CA VAL A 85 1.12 -15.65 7.01
C VAL A 85 1.06 -16.49 5.74
N GLY A 86 0.03 -17.33 5.56
CA GLY A 86 -0.16 -18.14 4.36
C GLY A 86 -0.25 -17.29 3.08
N PHE A 87 -0.92 -16.16 3.13
CA PHE A 87 -0.96 -15.19 2.01
C PHE A 87 0.42 -14.60 1.72
N ALA A 88 1.10 -14.13 2.75
CA ALA A 88 2.42 -13.53 2.61
C ALA A 88 3.48 -14.53 2.11
N GLU A 89 3.40 -15.79 2.50
CA GLU A 89 4.33 -16.84 2.07
C GLU A 89 4.17 -17.24 0.59
N GLN A 90 3.08 -16.85 -0.07
CA GLN A 90 2.89 -17.04 -1.52
C GLN A 90 3.72 -16.05 -2.34
N VAL A 91 4.19 -14.96 -1.73
CA VAL A 91 5.08 -14.01 -2.39
C VAL A 91 6.36 -14.74 -2.79
N PRO A 92 6.76 -14.71 -4.07
CA PRO A 92 7.96 -15.40 -4.53
C PRO A 92 9.23 -14.76 -3.96
N PHE A 93 10.36 -15.48 -4.02
CA PHE A 93 11.63 -15.02 -3.45
C PHE A 93 12.15 -13.68 -3.99
N PHE A 94 11.74 -13.30 -5.20
CA PHE A 94 12.07 -12.02 -5.82
C PHE A 94 11.08 -10.90 -5.49
N GLY A 95 10.01 -11.21 -4.78
CA GLY A 95 9.00 -10.26 -4.35
C GLY A 95 9.27 -9.69 -2.95
N CYS A 96 8.33 -8.92 -2.44
CA CYS A 96 8.43 -8.38 -1.10
C CYS A 96 7.07 -8.27 -0.41
N ILE A 97 7.12 -8.17 0.91
CA ILE A 97 5.96 -7.92 1.77
C ILE A 97 6.10 -6.48 2.30
N VAL A 98 5.08 -5.67 2.11
CA VAL A 98 4.99 -4.31 2.64
C VAL A 98 3.99 -4.32 3.79
N LEU A 99 4.39 -3.96 4.99
CA LEU A 99 3.51 -4.02 6.17
C LEU A 99 3.58 -2.77 7.05
N CYS A 100 2.45 -2.44 7.68
CA CYS A 100 2.36 -1.34 8.63
C CYS A 100 2.98 -1.75 9.98
N ILE A 101 4.10 -1.11 10.36
CA ILE A 101 4.78 -1.41 11.63
C ILE A 101 4.00 -0.91 12.85
N ASP A 102 3.10 0.06 12.66
CA ASP A 102 2.30 0.63 13.74
C ASP A 102 1.14 -0.29 14.17
N GLU A 103 0.97 -1.43 13.51
CA GLU A 103 -0.08 -2.41 13.80
C GLU A 103 0.50 -3.60 14.57
N PRO A 104 0.26 -3.71 15.91
CA PRO A 104 0.87 -4.74 16.75
C PRO A 104 0.56 -6.17 16.29
N SER A 105 -0.66 -6.41 15.78
CA SER A 105 -1.06 -7.73 15.27
C SER A 105 -0.23 -8.12 14.05
N LEU A 106 0.06 -7.20 13.13
CA LEU A 106 0.95 -7.45 11.99
C LEU A 106 2.39 -7.70 12.46
N MET A 107 2.87 -6.92 13.42
CA MET A 107 4.23 -7.12 13.95
C MET A 107 4.41 -8.50 14.61
N SER A 108 3.34 -9.06 15.20
CA SER A 108 3.39 -10.38 15.81
C SER A 108 3.61 -11.53 14.80
N ILE A 109 3.31 -11.33 13.51
CA ILE A 109 3.52 -12.35 12.48
C ILE A 109 4.86 -12.21 11.75
N VAL A 110 5.55 -11.07 11.87
CA VAL A 110 6.84 -10.81 11.17
C VAL A 110 7.88 -11.91 11.41
N PRO A 111 8.07 -12.45 12.64
CA PRO A 111 9.05 -13.53 12.88
C PRO A 111 8.77 -14.80 12.07
N ARG A 112 7.55 -14.98 11.57
CA ARG A 112 7.11 -16.12 10.76
C ARG A 112 7.40 -15.92 9.26
N LEU A 113 7.57 -14.68 8.79
CA LEU A 113 7.78 -14.30 7.39
C LEU A 113 9.27 -14.37 7.01
N ARG A 114 9.88 -15.56 7.09
CA ARG A 114 11.34 -15.72 7.01
C ARG A 114 11.90 -15.79 5.59
N LYS A 115 11.06 -16.03 4.58
CA LYS A 115 11.50 -16.31 3.20
C LYS A 115 11.58 -15.08 2.31
N ASN A 116 10.98 -13.96 2.73
CA ASN A 116 10.75 -12.80 1.89
C ASN A 116 11.40 -11.54 2.46
N VAL A 117 11.68 -10.60 1.58
CA VAL A 117 12.02 -9.25 1.99
C VAL A 117 10.79 -8.59 2.59
N VAL A 118 10.89 -8.13 3.83
CA VAL A 118 9.84 -7.38 4.52
C VAL A 118 10.25 -5.93 4.57
N LEU A 119 9.42 -5.04 4.02
CA LEU A 119 9.55 -3.59 4.08
C LEU A 119 8.46 -3.05 5.00
N THR A 120 8.85 -2.27 5.99
CA THR A 120 7.93 -1.70 6.96
C THR A 120 7.65 -0.24 6.67
N TYR A 121 6.39 0.20 6.91
CA TYR A 121 6.02 1.61 6.83
C TYR A 121 5.19 2.03 8.04
N GLY A 122 5.26 3.31 8.40
CA GLY A 122 4.47 3.85 9.49
C GLY A 122 5.01 5.13 10.10
N PHE A 123 4.54 5.41 11.30
CA PHE A 123 4.98 6.57 12.10
C PHE A 123 6.15 6.21 13.02
N SER A 124 6.26 4.94 13.39
CA SER A 124 7.32 4.43 14.26
C SER A 124 8.71 4.78 13.73
N ALA A 125 9.62 5.10 14.65
CA ALA A 125 11.02 5.40 14.32
C ALA A 125 11.76 4.20 13.69
N GLN A 126 11.27 2.98 13.93
CA GLN A 126 11.83 1.74 13.40
C GLN A 126 11.32 1.38 11.99
N ALA A 127 10.38 2.14 11.43
CA ALA A 127 9.88 1.89 10.07
C ALA A 127 10.98 2.11 9.03
N ASP A 128 11.07 1.21 8.04
CA ASP A 128 11.92 1.44 6.87
C ASP A 128 11.47 2.70 6.13
N TYR A 129 10.16 2.83 5.85
CA TYR A 129 9.54 4.04 5.32
C TYR A 129 8.80 4.76 6.43
N ARG A 130 9.39 5.83 6.94
CA ARG A 130 8.85 6.57 8.06
C ARG A 130 8.20 7.87 7.60
N CYS A 131 6.98 8.13 8.11
CA CYS A 131 6.36 9.44 8.02
C CYS A 131 6.96 10.38 9.07
N VAL A 132 7.42 11.55 8.63
CA VAL A 132 8.01 12.60 9.49
C VAL A 132 7.30 13.93 9.25
N ASP A 133 7.42 14.87 10.19
CA ASP A 133 6.97 16.26 10.07
C ASP A 133 5.52 16.41 9.60
N ARG A 134 4.61 15.64 10.23
CA ARG A 134 3.21 15.61 9.87
C ARG A 134 2.45 16.85 10.36
N VAL A 135 1.85 17.58 9.42
CA VAL A 135 1.04 18.77 9.69
C VAL A 135 -0.35 18.58 9.09
N PHE A 136 -1.38 18.69 9.94
CA PHE A 136 -2.77 18.65 9.51
C PHE A 136 -3.22 20.01 9.00
N THR A 137 -3.98 20.01 7.93
CA THR A 137 -4.67 21.18 7.37
C THR A 137 -6.17 20.92 7.33
N PRO A 138 -7.03 21.93 7.19
CA PRO A 138 -8.47 21.73 7.11
C PRO A 138 -8.90 20.81 5.95
N THR A 139 -8.09 20.71 4.90
CA THR A 139 -8.40 19.94 3.68
C THR A 139 -7.49 18.73 3.46
N GLY A 140 -6.52 18.48 4.34
CA GLY A 140 -5.58 17.38 4.11
C GLY A 140 -4.47 17.28 5.15
N THR A 141 -3.39 16.63 4.76
CA THR A 141 -2.21 16.43 5.61
C THR A 141 -0.94 16.61 4.77
N ARG A 142 -0.01 17.44 5.25
CA ARG A 142 1.35 17.51 4.71
C ARG A 142 2.27 16.70 5.61
N PHE A 143 3.14 15.90 5.03
CA PHE A 143 4.12 15.12 5.78
C PHE A 143 5.37 14.83 4.94
N GLY A 144 6.49 14.63 5.63
CA GLY A 144 7.72 14.15 5.04
C GLY A 144 7.78 12.63 5.01
N VAL A 145 8.58 12.08 4.11
CA VAL A 145 8.90 10.65 4.04
C VAL A 145 10.39 10.47 4.16
N SER A 146 10.84 9.57 5.03
CA SER A 146 12.21 9.10 5.08
C SER A 146 12.29 7.59 4.84
N TYR A 147 13.37 7.12 4.21
CA TYR A 147 13.69 5.71 4.05
C TYR A 147 14.99 5.41 4.78
N ARG A 148 14.93 4.58 5.82
CA ARG A 148 16.09 4.20 6.65
C ARG A 148 16.95 5.39 7.10
N GLY A 149 16.27 6.49 7.46
CA GLY A 149 16.90 7.74 7.92
C GLY A 149 17.22 8.76 6.80
N GLU A 150 17.21 8.37 5.54
CA GLU A 150 17.38 9.29 4.41
C GLU A 150 16.05 9.98 4.09
N PHE A 151 16.03 11.31 4.07
CA PHE A 151 14.84 12.09 3.74
C PHE A 151 14.57 12.05 2.22
N LEU A 152 13.41 11.55 1.84
CA LEU A 152 13.02 11.40 0.44
C LEU A 152 12.24 12.61 -0.11
N GLY A 153 11.51 13.32 0.73
CA GLY A 153 10.73 14.49 0.36
C GLY A 153 9.41 14.64 1.09
N ASN A 154 8.62 15.64 0.69
CA ASN A 154 7.33 15.95 1.28
C ASN A 154 6.18 15.52 0.37
N ILE A 155 5.09 15.10 0.99
CA ILE A 155 3.82 14.73 0.35
C ILE A 155 2.74 15.69 0.88
N ASP A 156 1.98 16.27 -0.05
CA ASP A 156 0.75 16.99 0.24
C ASP A 156 -0.44 16.07 -0.10
N LEU A 157 -1.09 15.54 0.94
CA LEU A 157 -2.23 14.68 0.82
C LEU A 157 -3.51 15.47 1.12
N ASN A 158 -4.39 15.67 0.12
CA ASN A 158 -5.62 16.47 0.27
C ASN A 158 -6.78 15.67 0.90
N VAL A 159 -6.48 14.68 1.70
CA VAL A 159 -7.43 14.00 2.58
C VAL A 159 -6.84 13.99 3.99
N PRO A 160 -7.61 14.34 5.01
CA PRO A 160 -7.14 14.36 6.38
C PRO A 160 -7.12 12.96 6.98
N GLY A 161 -6.38 12.83 8.08
CA GLY A 161 -6.41 11.67 8.97
C GLY A 161 -5.21 10.74 8.80
N ASP A 162 -4.74 10.22 9.93
CA ASP A 162 -3.59 9.34 10.04
C ASP A 162 -3.72 8.07 9.23
N HIS A 163 -4.92 7.50 9.15
CA HIS A 163 -5.19 6.33 8.33
C HIS A 163 -4.93 6.60 6.83
N ASN A 164 -5.24 7.81 6.34
CA ASN A 164 -4.95 8.17 4.95
C ASN A 164 -3.46 8.41 4.73
N VAL A 165 -2.75 8.93 5.72
CA VAL A 165 -1.28 9.03 5.69
C VAL A 165 -0.66 7.63 5.62
N LYS A 166 -1.10 6.68 6.47
CA LYS A 166 -0.65 5.28 6.42
C LYS A 166 -0.94 4.65 5.04
N ASN A 167 -2.14 4.87 4.47
CA ASN A 167 -2.49 4.37 3.14
C ASN A 167 -1.56 4.93 2.05
N ALA A 168 -1.23 6.23 2.11
CA ALA A 168 -0.28 6.85 1.19
C ALA A 168 1.14 6.30 1.38
N MET A 169 1.58 6.10 2.63
CA MET A 169 2.90 5.50 2.95
C MET A 169 3.03 4.08 2.40
N ALA A 170 1.97 3.27 2.45
CA ALA A 170 1.94 1.97 1.80
C ALA A 170 2.22 2.08 0.30
N GLY A 171 1.60 3.04 -0.38
CA GLY A 171 1.85 3.32 -1.79
C GLY A 171 3.30 3.70 -2.10
N VAL A 172 3.91 4.53 -1.24
CA VAL A 172 5.33 4.89 -1.34
C VAL A 172 6.23 3.66 -1.24
N ALA A 173 5.97 2.80 -0.25
CA ALA A 173 6.76 1.59 -0.04
C ALA A 173 6.64 0.60 -1.22
N VAL A 174 5.44 0.47 -1.82
CA VAL A 174 5.20 -0.37 -3.01
C VAL A 174 5.94 0.15 -4.23
N GLU A 175 5.86 1.44 -4.52
CA GLU A 175 6.52 2.01 -5.70
C GLU A 175 8.04 1.83 -5.68
N ARG A 176 8.63 1.86 -4.48
CA ARG A 176 10.06 1.72 -4.27
C ARG A 176 10.49 0.29 -3.95
N SER A 177 9.56 -0.66 -3.91
CA SER A 177 9.87 -2.06 -3.67
C SER A 177 10.62 -2.69 -4.86
N PRO A 178 11.39 -3.77 -4.64
CA PRO A 178 11.95 -4.55 -5.73
C PRO A 178 10.83 -4.97 -6.70
N GLN A 179 10.93 -4.54 -7.95
CA GLN A 179 9.95 -4.91 -8.98
C GLN A 179 10.46 -6.15 -9.73
N PRO A 180 9.61 -7.14 -10.03
CA PRO A 180 10.02 -8.38 -10.66
C PRO A 180 10.72 -8.18 -12.02
N ASN A 181 10.42 -7.10 -12.72
CA ASN A 181 11.06 -6.78 -14.00
C ASN A 181 12.40 -6.07 -13.87
N ASN A 182 12.81 -5.61 -12.68
CA ASN A 182 14.11 -4.99 -12.41
C ASN A 182 15.15 -6.00 -11.92
N ALA A 183 14.79 -7.26 -11.68
CA ALA A 183 15.71 -8.32 -11.26
C ALA A 183 16.77 -8.69 -12.31
N ALA A 184 16.60 -8.25 -13.57
CA ALA A 184 17.60 -8.45 -14.64
C ALA A 184 18.71 -7.38 -14.67
N MET A 185 18.59 -6.32 -13.88
CA MET A 185 19.65 -5.32 -13.73
C MET A 185 20.27 -5.45 -12.34
N ALA A 186 21.37 -6.20 -12.24
CA ALA A 186 22.24 -6.30 -11.07
C ALA A 186 23.03 -5.00 -10.84
N SER A 187 22.33 -3.91 -10.68
CA SER A 187 22.79 -2.68 -10.08
C SER A 187 21.83 -2.35 -8.95
N PRO A 188 22.28 -1.83 -7.79
CA PRO A 188 21.37 -1.32 -6.79
C PRO A 188 20.40 -0.40 -7.55
N PRO A 189 19.07 -0.46 -7.29
CA PRO A 189 18.12 0.35 -8.03
C PRO A 189 18.64 1.77 -7.94
N SER A 190 19.12 2.30 -9.07
CA SER A 190 19.28 3.74 -9.19
C SER A 190 17.89 4.27 -8.79
N PRO A 191 17.80 5.20 -7.86
CA PRO A 191 16.52 5.77 -7.54
C PRO A 191 15.91 6.14 -8.89
N ILE A 192 14.81 5.48 -9.26
CA ILE A 192 13.99 5.97 -10.36
C ILE A 192 13.64 7.34 -9.86
N ALA A 193 14.37 8.33 -10.35
CA ALA A 193 14.18 9.73 -10.02
C ALA A 193 12.88 10.18 -10.68
N LEU A 194 11.78 9.62 -10.21
CA LEU A 194 10.51 10.32 -10.27
C LEU A 194 10.76 11.58 -9.46
N SER A 195 11.02 12.68 -10.15
CA SER A 195 11.32 13.94 -9.50
C SER A 195 10.23 14.15 -8.45
N LEU A 196 10.60 14.52 -7.23
CA LEU A 196 9.69 14.89 -6.14
C LEU A 196 8.56 15.85 -6.60
N LYS A 197 8.77 16.59 -7.69
CA LYS A 197 7.75 17.40 -8.40
C LYS A 197 6.62 16.54 -9.00
N LYS A 198 6.89 15.34 -9.46
CA LYS A 198 5.87 14.39 -9.97
C LYS A 198 5.04 13.83 -8.82
N TRP A 199 5.65 13.52 -7.69
CA TRP A 199 5.00 13.07 -6.47
C TRP A 199 3.98 14.06 -5.92
N ARG A 200 4.31 15.35 -5.86
CA ARG A 200 3.37 16.40 -5.45
C ARG A 200 2.11 16.42 -6.33
N ARG A 201 2.25 16.21 -7.64
CA ARG A 201 1.09 16.17 -8.57
C ARG A 201 0.25 14.89 -8.40
N VAL A 202 0.89 13.75 -8.12
CA VAL A 202 0.22 12.47 -7.87
C VAL A 202 -0.64 12.56 -6.62
N CYS A 203 -0.09 13.00 -5.51
CA CYS A 203 -0.85 13.13 -4.26
C CYS A 203 -2.00 14.12 -4.37
N MET A 204 -1.82 15.28 -5.03
CA MET A 204 -2.89 16.24 -5.26
C MET A 204 -4.06 15.66 -6.08
N ARG A 205 -3.80 14.85 -7.11
CA ARG A 205 -4.85 14.26 -7.96
C ARG A 205 -5.61 13.12 -7.26
N ILE A 206 -4.95 12.31 -6.44
CA ILE A 206 -5.60 11.27 -5.63
C ILE A 206 -6.64 11.90 -4.71
N ALA A 207 -6.31 13.02 -4.12
CA ALA A 207 -7.14 13.71 -3.17
C ALA A 207 -8.39 14.36 -3.77
N ALA A 208 -8.30 14.95 -4.94
CA ALA A 208 -9.47 15.51 -5.63
C ALA A 208 -10.53 14.43 -5.89
N CYS A 209 -10.13 13.17 -6.03
CA CYS A 209 -11.04 12.04 -6.21
C CYS A 209 -11.73 11.60 -4.93
N SER A 210 -11.09 11.72 -3.74
CA SER A 210 -11.67 11.29 -2.45
C SER A 210 -12.51 12.37 -1.76
N ALA A 211 -12.15 13.66 -1.90
CA ALA A 211 -12.89 14.77 -1.27
C ALA A 211 -14.35 14.89 -1.74
N SER A 212 -14.67 14.45 -2.96
CA SER A 212 -16.05 14.49 -3.48
C SER A 212 -16.95 13.36 -2.94
N ARG A 213 -16.42 12.38 -2.18
CA ARG A 213 -17.18 11.25 -1.61
C ARG A 213 -17.58 11.39 -0.15
N SER A 214 -16.94 12.29 0.61
CA SER A 214 -17.30 12.48 2.02
C SER A 214 -18.75 12.95 2.25
N LYS A 215 -19.49 13.31 1.21
CA LYS A 215 -20.90 13.71 1.27
C LYS A 215 -21.91 12.62 0.94
N ARG A 216 -21.51 11.35 0.71
CA ARG A 216 -22.43 10.25 0.38
C ARG A 216 -22.34 9.01 1.26
N TRP A 217 -21.66 9.11 2.40
CA TRP A 217 -21.62 8.04 3.40
C TRP A 217 -22.15 8.54 4.75
N LEU A 218 -23.32 9.18 4.72
CA LEU A 218 -24.25 9.28 5.83
C LEU A 218 -25.63 8.91 5.30
#